data_fd297efc1427375e9cd98e9791566847
#
_entry.id   fd297efc1427375e9cd98e9791566847
#
_cell.length_a   1.000
_cell.length_b   1.000
_cell.length_c   1.000
_cell.angle_alpha   90.00
_cell.angle_beta   90.00
_cell.angle_gamma   90.00
#
_symmetry.space_group_name_H-M   'P 1'
#
loop_
_entity.id
_entity.type
_entity.pdbx_description
1 polymer ?
#
loop_
_entity_poly.entity_id
_entity_poly.type
_entity_poly.pdbx_seq_one_letter_code
_entity_poly.pdbx_strand_id
1 'polypeptide(L)'
;MNRALIIVILAGLLIGLAWPSGEKAPAAAEVTQAGDRKETVLERESNGHFYTHAKINDRELIHFVVDTGATDVVLTVDDARRLGIPVNPAEFMVIGEGAGGPVRGKGITLDSVEIDGKRVENVRAAILERTTLSLLGQSYLSRMGEVEMSGDYMVLK
;
A
#
# COMPACT_ATOMS: atom_id res chain seq x y z
N MET A 1 8.22 47.07 12.55
CA MET A 1 7.90 45.70 13.05
C MET A 1 6.73 45.85 14.02
N ASN A 2 5.62 45.18 13.74
CA ASN A 2 4.34 45.41 14.36
C ASN A 2 4.30 44.85 15.79
N ARG A 3 3.90 45.65 16.77
CA ARG A 3 3.78 45.24 18.19
C ARG A 3 2.94 43.99 18.40
N ALA A 4 1.99 43.74 17.51
CA ALA A 4 1.15 42.54 17.52
C ALA A 4 1.95 41.23 17.26
N LEU A 5 3.00 41.29 16.44
CA LEU A 5 3.82 40.09 16.13
C LEU A 5 4.65 39.65 17.32
N ILE A 6 5.12 40.62 18.14
CA ILE A 6 5.94 40.33 19.33
C ILE A 6 5.07 39.67 20.42
N ILE A 7 3.80 40.06 20.55
CA ILE A 7 2.88 39.47 21.54
C ILE A 7 2.56 38.02 21.21
N VAL A 8 2.42 37.67 19.93
CA VAL A 8 2.14 36.29 19.50
C VAL A 8 3.34 35.35 19.77
N ILE A 9 4.57 35.87 19.56
CA ILE A 9 5.78 35.08 19.83
C ILE A 9 5.97 34.85 21.33
N LEU A 10 5.67 35.86 22.17
CA LEU A 10 5.75 35.75 23.62
C LEU A 10 4.67 34.82 24.21
N ALA A 11 3.44 34.83 23.64
CA ALA A 11 2.37 33.93 24.08
C ALA A 11 2.69 32.47 23.73
N GLY A 12 3.31 32.20 22.57
CA GLY A 12 3.75 30.85 22.19
C GLY A 12 4.87 30.29 23.10
N LEU A 13 5.78 31.14 23.55
CA LEU A 13 6.87 30.75 24.44
C LEU A 13 6.36 30.42 25.87
N LEU A 14 5.36 31.14 26.35
CA LEU A 14 4.78 30.91 27.69
C LEU A 14 3.94 29.62 27.78
N ILE A 15 3.30 29.20 26.68
CA ILE A 15 2.54 27.94 26.64
C ILE A 15 3.48 26.74 26.64
N GLY A 16 4.68 26.86 26.07
CA GLY A 16 5.67 25.79 26.04
C GLY A 16 6.31 25.49 27.42
N LEU A 17 6.29 26.45 28.35
CA LEU A 17 6.90 26.31 29.70
C LEU A 17 5.93 25.74 30.76
N ALA A 18 4.63 25.65 30.48
CA ALA A 18 3.61 25.19 31.42
C ALA A 18 3.16 23.72 31.21
N TRP A 19 3.83 22.94 30.35
CA TRP A 19 3.50 21.51 30.15
C TRP A 19 4.12 20.68 31.28
N PRO A 20 3.33 19.94 32.07
CA PRO A 20 3.87 19.12 33.15
C PRO A 20 4.73 17.99 32.54
N SER A 21 6.00 17.98 32.89
CA SER A 21 6.96 16.93 32.59
C SER A 21 6.60 15.67 33.40
N GLY A 22 5.75 14.80 32.88
CA GLY A 22 5.33 13.65 33.68
C GLY A 22 4.61 12.53 32.94
N GLU A 23 4.40 12.65 31.64
CA GLU A 23 3.84 11.52 30.91
C GLU A 23 4.94 10.90 30.04
N LYS A 24 5.36 9.68 30.43
CA LYS A 24 6.26 8.85 29.64
C LYS A 24 5.66 8.76 28.23
N ALA A 25 6.32 9.36 27.27
CA ALA A 25 6.01 9.10 25.87
C ALA A 25 5.90 7.58 25.68
N PRO A 26 4.88 7.08 24.98
CA PRO A 26 4.85 5.68 24.61
C PRO A 26 6.19 5.38 23.95
N ALA A 27 6.84 4.30 24.42
CA ALA A 27 8.12 3.88 23.87
C ALA A 27 8.01 3.96 22.35
N ALA A 28 8.91 4.72 21.74
CA ALA A 28 9.04 4.75 20.30
C ALA A 28 9.07 3.29 19.85
N ALA A 29 8.06 2.88 19.06
CA ALA A 29 8.11 1.59 18.44
C ALA A 29 9.48 1.51 17.79
N GLU A 30 10.26 0.49 18.19
CA GLU A 30 11.56 0.24 17.60
C GLU A 30 11.37 0.31 16.08
N VAL A 31 11.95 1.35 15.49
CA VAL A 31 12.16 1.42 14.05
C VAL A 31 13.09 0.24 13.79
N THR A 32 12.48 -0.91 13.50
CA THR A 32 13.21 -2.05 12.98
C THR A 32 14.02 -1.50 11.84
N GLN A 33 15.32 -1.54 11.96
CA GLN A 33 16.29 -1.01 11.01
C GLN A 33 15.80 -1.36 9.61
N ALA A 34 15.56 -0.34 8.80
CA ALA A 34 15.29 -0.50 7.38
C ALA A 34 16.52 -1.18 6.79
N GLY A 35 16.49 -2.52 6.79
CA GLY A 35 17.41 -3.31 5.98
C GLY A 35 17.24 -2.80 4.56
N ASP A 36 18.34 -2.61 3.89
CA ASP A 36 18.64 -2.11 2.56
C ASP A 36 17.43 -2.19 1.58
N ARG A 37 16.41 -1.35 1.78
CA ARG A 37 15.23 -1.29 0.93
C ARG A 37 15.65 -0.59 -0.34
N LYS A 38 15.84 -1.38 -1.38
CA LYS A 38 16.20 -0.85 -2.68
C LYS A 38 15.01 -0.08 -3.27
N GLU A 39 15.24 1.14 -3.74
CA GLU A 39 14.25 1.84 -4.55
C GLU A 39 13.90 1.01 -5.80
N THR A 40 12.62 0.91 -6.10
CA THR A 40 12.13 0.26 -7.33
C THR A 40 11.65 1.34 -8.26
N VAL A 41 12.33 1.52 -9.38
CA VAL A 41 11.96 2.48 -10.41
C VAL A 41 11.19 1.74 -11.50
N LEU A 42 9.96 2.20 -11.75
CA LEU A 42 9.08 1.67 -12.79
C LEU A 42 8.95 2.71 -13.89
N GLU A 43 9.03 2.27 -15.14
CA GLU A 43 8.78 3.10 -16.30
C GLU A 43 7.32 2.91 -16.77
N ARG A 44 6.70 3.99 -17.22
CA ARG A 44 5.33 3.97 -17.74
C ARG A 44 5.31 3.23 -19.07
N GLU A 45 4.50 2.21 -19.18
CA GLU A 45 4.31 1.50 -20.44
C GLU A 45 3.44 2.29 -21.43
N SER A 46 3.48 1.88 -22.70
CA SER A 46 2.76 2.55 -23.80
C SER A 46 1.25 2.66 -23.61
N ASN A 47 0.67 1.80 -22.77
CA ASN A 47 -0.74 1.83 -22.37
C ASN A 47 -1.03 2.79 -21.19
N GLY A 48 -0.02 3.50 -20.68
CA GLY A 48 -0.13 4.50 -19.63
C GLY A 48 -0.03 3.94 -18.20
N HIS A 49 0.15 2.64 -18.01
CA HIS A 49 0.23 2.00 -16.71
C HIS A 49 1.67 1.72 -16.27
N PHE A 50 1.85 1.53 -14.96
CA PHE A 50 3.08 1.04 -14.36
C PHE A 50 2.91 -0.42 -13.96
N TYR A 51 3.92 -1.24 -14.22
CA TYR A 51 3.90 -2.67 -13.93
C TYR A 51 5.06 -3.05 -13.02
N THR A 52 4.83 -4.05 -12.19
CA THR A 52 5.88 -4.61 -11.33
C THR A 52 5.63 -6.08 -11.07
N HIS A 53 6.64 -6.78 -10.58
CA HIS A 53 6.50 -8.12 -10.04
C HIS A 53 6.60 -8.07 -8.52
N ALA A 54 5.64 -8.67 -7.84
CA ALA A 54 5.67 -8.84 -6.41
C ALA A 54 5.70 -10.32 -6.03
N LYS A 55 6.52 -10.65 -5.05
CA LYS A 55 6.57 -11.98 -4.46
C LYS A 55 5.43 -12.12 -3.45
N ILE A 56 4.60 -13.11 -3.63
CA ILE A 56 3.41 -13.35 -2.80
C ILE A 56 3.62 -14.58 -1.92
N ASN A 57 3.39 -14.42 -0.62
CA ASN A 57 3.46 -15.49 0.39
C ASN A 57 4.78 -16.29 0.34
N ASP A 58 5.91 -15.63 0.04
CA ASP A 58 7.22 -16.23 -0.16
C ASP A 58 7.28 -17.34 -1.25
N ARG A 59 6.30 -17.37 -2.14
CA ARG A 59 6.18 -18.42 -3.15
C ARG A 59 6.55 -17.92 -4.55
N GLU A 60 5.61 -17.29 -5.22
CA GLU A 60 5.73 -16.93 -6.62
C GLU A 60 5.74 -15.43 -6.87
N LEU A 61 6.37 -15.04 -7.98
CA LEU A 61 6.29 -13.70 -8.53
C LEU A 61 5.02 -13.58 -9.37
N ILE A 62 4.16 -12.65 -8.98
CA ILE A 62 2.97 -12.29 -9.72
C ILE A 62 3.19 -10.94 -10.38
N HIS A 63 2.75 -10.80 -11.62
CA HIS A 63 2.81 -9.55 -12.38
C HIS A 63 1.59 -8.69 -12.06
N PHE A 64 1.83 -7.45 -11.64
CA PHE A 64 0.80 -6.51 -11.22
C PHE A 64 0.84 -5.22 -12.02
N VAL A 65 -0.34 -4.65 -12.25
CA VAL A 65 -0.48 -3.22 -12.50
C VAL A 65 -0.44 -2.51 -11.16
N VAL A 66 0.35 -1.45 -11.02
CA VAL A 66 0.30 -0.56 -9.84
C VAL A 66 -0.94 0.32 -9.97
N ASP A 67 -1.92 0.12 -9.09
CA ASP A 67 -3.20 0.83 -9.10
C ASP A 67 -3.43 1.57 -7.79
N THR A 68 -3.11 2.85 -7.78
CA THR A 68 -3.30 3.73 -6.61
C THR A 68 -4.77 4.01 -6.29
N GLY A 69 -5.69 3.69 -7.21
CA GLY A 69 -7.14 3.81 -7.04
C GLY A 69 -7.79 2.55 -6.44
N ALA A 70 -7.11 1.40 -6.49
CA ALA A 70 -7.61 0.17 -5.89
C ALA A 70 -7.39 0.18 -4.37
N THR A 71 -8.42 -0.15 -3.60
CA THR A 71 -8.33 -0.22 -2.13
C THR A 71 -7.47 -1.40 -1.68
N ASP A 72 -7.67 -2.56 -2.25
CA ASP A 72 -7.01 -3.80 -1.87
C ASP A 72 -6.13 -4.33 -3.01
N VAL A 73 -5.21 -5.23 -2.69
CA VAL A 73 -4.53 -6.05 -3.71
C VAL A 73 -5.56 -6.95 -4.38
N VAL A 74 -5.52 -7.03 -5.70
CA VAL A 74 -6.43 -7.87 -6.48
C VAL A 74 -5.61 -8.96 -7.17
N LEU A 75 -6.09 -10.20 -7.08
CA LEU A 75 -5.59 -11.32 -7.85
C LEU A 75 -6.60 -11.75 -8.90
N THR A 76 -6.10 -12.14 -10.06
CA THR A 76 -6.90 -12.93 -11.00
C THR A 76 -7.14 -14.32 -10.42
N VAL A 77 -8.16 -15.02 -10.92
CA VAL A 77 -8.41 -16.42 -10.56
C VAL A 77 -7.19 -17.30 -10.88
N ASP A 78 -6.53 -17.03 -12.01
CA ASP A 78 -5.38 -17.84 -12.44
C ASP A 78 -4.15 -17.59 -11.56
N ASP A 79 -3.86 -16.36 -11.19
CA ASP A 79 -2.78 -16.06 -10.27
C ASP A 79 -3.03 -16.63 -8.87
N ALA A 80 -4.28 -16.56 -8.38
CA ALA A 80 -4.63 -17.20 -7.11
C ALA A 80 -4.39 -18.71 -7.14
N ARG A 81 -4.74 -19.39 -8.24
CA ARG A 81 -4.46 -20.82 -8.44
C ARG A 81 -2.97 -21.14 -8.49
N ARG A 82 -2.18 -20.31 -9.20
CA ARG A 82 -0.71 -20.46 -9.25
C ARG A 82 -0.10 -20.37 -7.85
N LEU A 83 -0.63 -19.50 -7.00
CA LEU A 83 -0.23 -19.36 -5.61
C LEU A 83 -0.70 -20.50 -4.71
N GLY A 84 -1.49 -21.45 -5.24
CA GLY A 84 -2.09 -22.53 -4.46
C GLY A 84 -3.22 -22.08 -3.54
N ILE A 85 -3.81 -20.90 -3.80
CA ILE A 85 -4.96 -20.38 -3.04
C ILE A 85 -6.23 -21.06 -3.58
N PRO A 86 -7.04 -21.72 -2.71
CA PRO A 86 -8.26 -22.36 -3.15
C PRO A 86 -9.28 -21.35 -3.70
N VAL A 87 -9.73 -21.58 -4.93
CA VAL A 87 -10.74 -20.75 -5.59
C VAL A 87 -12.00 -21.57 -5.83
N ASN A 88 -13.05 -21.25 -5.08
CA ASN A 88 -14.37 -21.82 -5.26
C ASN A 88 -15.35 -20.76 -5.78
N PRO A 89 -15.86 -20.86 -7.02
CA PRO A 89 -16.78 -19.88 -7.59
C PRO A 89 -18.07 -19.67 -6.77
N ALA A 90 -18.51 -20.65 -5.99
CA ALA A 90 -19.68 -20.53 -5.14
C ALA A 90 -19.48 -19.56 -3.95
N GLU A 91 -18.22 -19.21 -3.63
CA GLU A 91 -17.88 -18.25 -2.58
C GLU A 91 -17.78 -16.81 -3.09
N PHE A 92 -17.92 -16.59 -4.40
CA PHE A 92 -17.87 -15.26 -4.97
C PHE A 92 -19.18 -14.52 -4.72
N MET A 93 -19.04 -13.36 -4.06
CA MET A 93 -20.16 -12.46 -3.77
C MET A 93 -19.85 -11.06 -4.34
N VAL A 94 -20.82 -10.17 -4.32
CA VAL A 94 -20.58 -8.76 -4.61
C VAL A 94 -19.80 -8.18 -3.45
N ILE A 95 -18.55 -7.76 -3.72
CA ILE A 95 -17.62 -7.21 -2.72
C ILE A 95 -17.33 -5.72 -2.92
N GLY A 96 -17.85 -5.13 -3.97
CA GLY A 96 -17.67 -3.71 -4.27
C GLY A 96 -18.39 -3.32 -5.55
N GLU A 97 -18.16 -2.07 -5.92
CA GLU A 97 -18.65 -1.48 -7.16
C GLU A 97 -17.46 -0.89 -7.94
N GLY A 98 -17.40 -1.16 -9.23
CA GLY A 98 -16.39 -0.63 -10.13
C GLY A 98 -17.01 0.15 -11.27
N ALA A 99 -16.20 0.71 -12.16
CA ALA A 99 -16.66 1.46 -13.32
C ALA A 99 -17.62 0.67 -14.24
N GLY A 100 -17.54 -0.67 -14.22
CA GLY A 100 -18.40 -1.57 -15.00
C GLY A 100 -19.62 -2.12 -14.23
N GLY A 101 -19.89 -1.64 -13.01
CA GLY A 101 -20.97 -2.13 -12.13
C GLY A 101 -20.47 -3.02 -11.00
N PRO A 102 -21.36 -3.87 -10.43
CA PRO A 102 -21.04 -4.70 -9.28
C PRO A 102 -19.83 -5.62 -9.52
N VAL A 103 -18.87 -5.59 -8.61
CA VAL A 103 -17.65 -6.41 -8.67
C VAL A 103 -17.86 -7.67 -7.82
N ARG A 104 -17.78 -8.82 -8.46
CA ARG A 104 -17.88 -10.12 -7.79
C ARG A 104 -16.50 -10.69 -7.52
N GLY A 105 -16.32 -11.20 -6.31
CA GLY A 105 -15.06 -11.79 -5.90
C GLY A 105 -15.14 -12.38 -4.51
N LYS A 106 -13.99 -12.80 -4.00
CA LYS A 106 -13.78 -13.32 -2.66
C LYS A 106 -12.68 -12.52 -1.97
N GLY A 107 -12.99 -11.93 -0.82
CA GLY A 107 -11.99 -11.31 0.05
C GLY A 107 -11.07 -12.37 0.66
N ILE A 108 -9.78 -12.08 0.70
CA ILE A 108 -8.74 -12.93 1.29
C ILE A 108 -7.71 -12.07 2.03
N THR A 109 -6.83 -12.71 2.77
CA THR A 109 -5.61 -12.08 3.31
C THR A 109 -4.40 -12.85 2.76
N LEU A 110 -3.44 -12.11 2.23
CA LEU A 110 -2.14 -12.64 1.84
C LEU A 110 -1.20 -12.57 3.04
N ASP A 111 -0.42 -13.63 3.27
CA ASP A 111 0.55 -13.65 4.36
C ASP A 111 1.60 -12.57 4.18
N SER A 112 2.07 -12.39 2.93
CA SER A 112 3.03 -11.34 2.58
C SER A 112 2.97 -10.94 1.12
N VAL A 113 3.33 -9.67 0.86
CA VAL A 113 3.61 -9.10 -0.46
C VAL A 113 4.95 -8.39 -0.37
N GLU A 114 5.87 -8.67 -1.30
CA GLU A 114 7.22 -8.12 -1.29
C GLU A 114 7.67 -7.67 -2.68
N ILE A 115 8.24 -6.45 -2.75
CA ILE A 115 8.89 -5.90 -3.94
C ILE A 115 10.24 -5.33 -3.52
N ASP A 116 11.35 -5.90 -4.02
CA ASP A 116 12.72 -5.45 -3.77
C ASP A 116 13.00 -5.16 -2.27
N GLY A 117 12.66 -6.12 -1.40
CA GLY A 117 12.83 -6.02 0.05
C GLY A 117 11.78 -5.18 0.80
N LYS A 118 10.87 -4.53 0.08
CA LYS A 118 9.70 -3.83 0.68
C LYS A 118 8.61 -4.85 0.98
N ARG A 119 8.70 -5.48 2.15
CA ARG A 119 7.80 -6.54 2.59
C ARG A 119 6.70 -5.98 3.48
N VAL A 120 5.46 -6.34 3.16
CA VAL A 120 4.27 -6.06 3.98
C VAL A 120 3.57 -7.38 4.28
N GLU A 121 3.25 -7.60 5.54
CA GLU A 121 2.55 -8.81 6.00
C GLU A 121 1.06 -8.56 6.23
N ASN A 122 0.26 -9.63 6.22
CA ASN A 122 -1.18 -9.59 6.43
C ASN A 122 -1.86 -8.55 5.53
N VAL A 123 -1.64 -8.69 4.21
CA VAL A 123 -2.15 -7.76 3.21
C VAL A 123 -3.56 -8.17 2.81
N ARG A 124 -4.53 -7.25 2.97
CA ARG A 124 -5.89 -7.48 2.47
C ARG A 124 -5.86 -7.56 0.95
N ALA A 125 -6.56 -8.55 0.43
CA ALA A 125 -6.66 -8.79 -1.00
C ALA A 125 -8.03 -9.35 -1.39
N ALA A 126 -8.31 -9.36 -2.68
CA ALA A 126 -9.49 -10.00 -3.23
C ALA A 126 -9.12 -10.81 -4.48
N ILE A 127 -9.78 -11.94 -4.66
CA ILE A 127 -9.76 -12.67 -5.93
C ILE A 127 -11.02 -12.23 -6.69
N LEU A 128 -10.86 -11.63 -7.87
CA LEU A 128 -11.99 -11.19 -8.67
C LEU A 128 -12.37 -12.21 -9.73
N GLU A 129 -13.70 -12.38 -9.90
CA GLU A 129 -14.26 -13.32 -10.87
C GLU A 129 -13.92 -12.94 -12.33
N ARG A 130 -13.89 -11.63 -12.60
CA ARG A 130 -13.75 -11.08 -13.95
C ARG A 130 -12.70 -9.98 -14.02
N THR A 131 -11.46 -10.37 -13.83
CA THR A 131 -10.33 -9.49 -14.12
C THR A 131 -9.28 -10.24 -14.91
N THR A 132 -8.60 -9.56 -15.80
CA THR A 132 -7.52 -10.10 -16.62
C THR A 132 -6.14 -9.72 -16.09
N LEU A 133 -6.08 -8.80 -15.12
CA LEU A 133 -4.86 -8.28 -14.54
C LEU A 133 -4.97 -8.28 -13.02
N SER A 134 -3.91 -8.69 -12.35
CA SER A 134 -3.75 -8.49 -10.91
C SER A 134 -3.35 -7.05 -10.64
N LEU A 135 -3.91 -6.45 -9.56
CA LEU A 135 -3.71 -5.04 -9.21
C LEU A 135 -3.02 -4.92 -7.86
N LEU A 136 -2.02 -4.06 -7.80
CA LEU A 136 -1.32 -3.73 -6.57
C LEU A 136 -1.95 -2.47 -5.96
N GLY A 137 -2.85 -2.65 -5.00
CA GLY A 137 -3.65 -1.59 -4.41
C GLY A 137 -3.11 -1.03 -3.09
N GLN A 138 -3.88 -0.15 -2.47
CA GLN A 138 -3.51 0.62 -1.29
C GLN A 138 -3.25 -0.24 -0.04
N SER A 139 -3.87 -1.42 0.08
CA SER A 139 -3.58 -2.34 1.19
C SER A 139 -2.11 -2.75 1.29
N TYR A 140 -1.35 -2.65 0.19
CA TYR A 140 0.09 -2.78 0.14
C TYR A 140 0.78 -1.42 0.01
N LEU A 141 0.42 -0.60 -0.98
CA LEU A 141 1.14 0.63 -1.33
C LEU A 141 1.26 1.62 -0.17
N SER A 142 0.20 1.79 0.62
CA SER A 142 0.20 2.69 1.79
C SER A 142 1.04 2.19 2.98
N ARG A 143 1.49 0.94 2.95
CA ARG A 143 2.21 0.29 4.05
C ARG A 143 3.67 -0.04 3.71
N MET A 144 4.01 -0.11 2.43
CA MET A 144 5.35 -0.47 2.00
C MET A 144 6.37 0.67 2.16
N GLY A 145 5.93 1.91 2.18
CA GLY A 145 6.75 3.12 2.25
C GLY A 145 6.15 4.26 1.45
N GLU A 146 6.92 4.85 0.58
CA GLU A 146 6.55 6.01 -0.22
C GLU A 146 6.39 5.64 -1.71
N VAL A 147 5.40 6.25 -2.37
CA VAL A 147 5.20 6.15 -3.83
C VAL A 147 5.32 7.55 -4.42
N GLU A 148 6.32 7.77 -5.23
CA GLU A 148 6.50 9.01 -5.99
C GLU A 148 6.23 8.77 -7.48
N MET A 149 5.52 9.71 -8.12
CA MET A 149 5.29 9.67 -9.55
C MET A 149 5.76 10.99 -10.18
N SER A 150 6.62 10.90 -11.18
CA SER A 150 7.14 12.05 -11.91
C SER A 150 7.28 11.73 -13.40
N GLY A 151 6.45 12.36 -14.24
CA GLY A 151 6.45 12.09 -15.67
C GLY A 151 6.17 10.62 -15.97
N ASP A 152 7.10 9.98 -16.66
CA ASP A 152 6.99 8.58 -17.07
C ASP A 152 7.64 7.60 -16.09
N TYR A 153 7.95 8.05 -14.87
CA TYR A 153 8.55 7.21 -13.84
C TYR A 153 7.72 7.18 -12.58
N MET A 154 7.68 6.01 -11.95
CA MET A 154 7.17 5.80 -10.60
C MET A 154 8.28 5.16 -9.76
N VAL A 155 8.50 5.71 -8.57
CA VAL A 155 9.50 5.21 -7.62
C VAL A 155 8.80 4.69 -6.38
N LEU A 156 9.04 3.43 -6.05
CA LEU A 156 8.59 2.78 -4.82
C LEU A 156 9.79 2.75 -3.85
N LYS A 157 9.65 3.36 -2.66
CA LYS A 157 10.71 3.51 -1.65
C LYS A 157 10.43 2.72 -0.38
#